data_584c2771ae22225d6d0810223b76b482
#
_entry.id   584c2771ae22225d6d0810223b76b482
#
_cell.length_a   1.000
_cell.length_b   1.000
_cell.length_c   1.000
_cell.angle_alpha   90.00
_cell.angle_beta   90.00
_cell.angle_gamma   90.00
#
_symmetry.space_group_name_H-M   'P 1'
#
loop_
_entity.id
_entity.type
_entity.pdbx_description
1 polymer ?
#
loop_
_entity_poly.entity_id
_entity_poly.type
_entity_poly.pdbx_seq_one_letter_code
_entity_poly.pdbx_strand_id
1 'polypeptide(L)'
;SEKLSTLAIEESLSLIKKNLNSLGIVHNNFISEKELVKNQEVEKVVDFLQTKKFVYKGKIKAPAGEDENKWVEREQLLFKSTDFGDDKDRALQKSDGAWTYFASDVAYHKNKLDRKFDQLINILGADHAGYIKRITSSVEALSNSKEKLVCKVSQLVKLIKNKQPFKMSKRKGDYITVDDLISEVGKDATRFIMLNRSSDVELDFD
;
A
#
# COMPACT_ATOMS: atom_id res chain seq x y z
N SER A 1 -15.53 5.82 21.03
CA SER A 1 -14.83 4.98 22.00
C SER A 1 -14.13 3.85 21.27
N GLU A 2 -13.07 3.32 21.82
CA GLU A 2 -12.23 2.26 21.20
C GLU A 2 -13.07 1.01 20.87
N LYS A 3 -14.03 0.65 21.72
CA LYS A 3 -14.94 -0.47 21.50
C LYS A 3 -15.77 -0.31 20.22
N LEU A 4 -16.27 0.90 19.95
CA LEU A 4 -17.04 1.18 18.73
C LEU A 4 -16.16 1.08 17.48
N SER A 5 -14.93 1.58 17.56
CA SER A 5 -13.97 1.49 16.46
C SER A 5 -13.61 0.02 16.16
N THR A 6 -13.39 -0.80 17.17
CA THR A 6 -13.10 -2.23 17.00
C THR A 6 -14.27 -2.95 16.32
N LEU A 7 -15.48 -2.74 16.79
CA LEU A 7 -16.69 -3.34 16.20
C LEU A 7 -16.85 -2.91 14.73
N ALA A 8 -16.67 -1.62 14.43
CA ALA A 8 -16.77 -1.11 13.06
C ALA A 8 -15.74 -1.73 12.12
N ILE A 9 -14.52 -1.98 12.60
CA ILE A 9 -13.47 -2.66 11.82
C ILE A 9 -13.83 -4.13 11.59
N GLU A 10 -14.32 -4.83 12.61
CA GLU A 10 -14.73 -6.23 12.50
C GLU A 10 -15.87 -6.41 11.48
N GLU A 11 -16.89 -5.59 11.54
CA GLU A 11 -18.00 -5.60 10.59
C GLU A 11 -17.55 -5.26 9.17
N SER A 12 -16.68 -4.24 9.01
CA SER A 12 -16.14 -3.87 7.71
C SER A 12 -15.29 -5.00 7.11
N LEU A 13 -14.44 -5.66 7.90
CA LEU A 13 -13.64 -6.80 7.46
C LEU A 13 -14.53 -8.00 7.11
N SER A 14 -15.60 -8.24 7.85
CA SER A 14 -16.57 -9.30 7.55
C SER A 14 -17.20 -9.06 6.18
N LEU A 15 -17.65 -7.83 5.90
CA LEU A 15 -18.19 -7.45 4.60
C LEU A 15 -17.17 -7.61 3.47
N ILE A 16 -15.94 -7.14 3.67
CA ILE A 16 -14.85 -7.28 2.69
C ILE A 16 -14.60 -8.76 2.37
N LYS A 17 -14.50 -9.61 3.40
CA LYS A 17 -14.30 -11.06 3.21
C LYS A 17 -15.44 -11.69 2.44
N LYS A 18 -16.69 -11.33 2.75
CA LYS A 18 -17.87 -11.80 2.03
C LYS A 18 -17.80 -11.42 0.55
N ASN A 19 -17.51 -10.15 0.24
CA ASN A 19 -17.44 -9.64 -1.13
C ASN A 19 -16.29 -10.29 -1.93
N LEU A 20 -15.13 -10.48 -1.32
CA LEU A 20 -14.03 -11.19 -1.94
C LEU A 20 -14.38 -12.66 -2.22
N ASN A 21 -15.03 -13.33 -1.25
CA ASN A 21 -15.44 -14.72 -1.40
C ASN A 21 -16.50 -14.90 -2.50
N SER A 22 -17.40 -13.94 -2.68
CA SER A 22 -18.38 -13.97 -3.78
C SER A 22 -17.71 -13.91 -5.16
N LEU A 23 -16.53 -13.26 -5.27
CA LEU A 23 -15.66 -13.31 -6.44
C LEU A 23 -14.79 -14.56 -6.52
N GLY A 24 -14.82 -15.45 -5.52
CA GLY A 24 -13.93 -16.61 -5.42
C GLY A 24 -12.50 -16.25 -5.01
N ILE A 25 -12.33 -15.15 -4.30
CA ILE A 25 -11.04 -14.68 -3.79
C ILE A 25 -11.01 -14.93 -2.28
N VAL A 26 -10.03 -15.72 -1.83
CA VAL A 26 -9.83 -16.02 -0.40
C VAL A 26 -8.44 -15.57 0.01
N HIS A 27 -8.37 -14.68 1.00
CA HIS A 27 -7.11 -14.27 1.60
C HIS A 27 -6.85 -15.07 2.87
N ASN A 28 -5.64 -15.57 3.01
CA ASN A 28 -5.24 -16.36 4.18
C ASN A 28 -4.93 -15.50 5.39
N ASN A 29 -4.42 -14.28 5.15
CA ASN A 29 -3.97 -13.39 6.21
C ASN A 29 -4.52 -11.97 6.01
N PHE A 30 -5.00 -11.38 7.08
CA PHE A 30 -5.32 -9.96 7.20
C PHE A 30 -4.45 -9.38 8.30
N ILE A 31 -3.61 -8.42 7.94
CA ILE A 31 -2.67 -7.82 8.88
C ILE A 31 -3.20 -6.45 9.32
N SER A 32 -3.17 -6.23 10.63
CA SER A 32 -3.58 -4.95 11.23
C SER A 32 -2.35 -4.05 11.41
N GLU A 33 -2.35 -2.88 10.79
CA GLU A 33 -1.32 -1.86 11.01
C GLU A 33 -1.28 -1.42 12.49
N LYS A 34 -2.45 -1.30 13.13
CA LYS A 34 -2.54 -0.99 14.57
C LYS A 34 -1.79 -2.02 15.43
N GLU A 35 -1.88 -3.30 15.09
CA GLU A 35 -1.15 -4.36 15.81
C GLU A 35 0.35 -4.29 15.57
N LEU A 36 0.81 -3.96 14.36
CA LEU A 36 2.24 -3.77 14.08
C LEU A 36 2.82 -2.64 14.95
N VAL A 37 2.11 -1.52 15.06
CA VAL A 37 2.52 -0.39 15.91
C VAL A 37 2.48 -0.77 17.38
N LYS A 38 1.41 -1.40 17.86
CA LYS A 38 1.25 -1.83 19.26
C LYS A 38 2.33 -2.80 19.69
N ASN A 39 2.77 -3.69 18.80
CA ASN A 39 3.81 -4.67 19.06
C ASN A 39 5.22 -4.13 18.82
N GLN A 40 5.36 -2.81 18.62
CA GLN A 40 6.63 -2.12 18.39
C GLN A 40 7.42 -2.67 17.19
N GLU A 41 6.72 -3.17 16.17
CA GLU A 41 7.38 -3.73 14.98
C GLU A 41 8.07 -2.63 14.16
N VAL A 42 7.58 -1.39 14.23
CA VAL A 42 8.22 -0.24 13.57
C VAL A 42 9.56 0.07 14.22
N GLU A 43 9.60 0.13 15.56
CA GLU A 43 10.82 0.36 16.33
C GLU A 43 11.86 -0.73 16.04
N LYS A 44 11.45 -1.99 16.12
CA LYS A 44 12.34 -3.13 15.85
C LYS A 44 12.98 -3.10 14.46
N VAL A 45 12.20 -2.77 13.44
CA VAL A 45 12.73 -2.70 12.07
C VAL A 45 13.66 -1.50 11.88
N VAL A 46 13.34 -0.38 12.50
CA VAL A 46 14.21 0.81 12.46
C VAL A 46 15.53 0.53 13.16
N ASP A 47 15.50 -0.07 14.34
CA ASP A 47 16.70 -0.48 15.07
C ASP A 47 17.56 -1.45 14.25
N PHE A 48 16.92 -2.43 13.59
CA PHE A 48 17.62 -3.34 12.68
C PHE A 48 18.33 -2.57 11.55
N LEU A 49 17.64 -1.64 10.89
CA LEU A 49 18.23 -0.83 9.82
C LEU A 49 19.34 0.11 10.34
N GLN A 50 19.23 0.60 11.59
CA GLN A 50 20.29 1.37 12.24
C GLN A 50 21.54 0.54 12.50
N THR A 51 21.40 -0.70 12.97
CA THR A 51 22.56 -1.60 13.17
C THR A 51 23.29 -1.87 11.85
N LYS A 52 22.58 -1.85 10.74
CA LYS A 52 23.14 -1.96 9.38
C LYS A 52 23.69 -0.64 8.83
N LYS A 53 23.58 0.47 9.57
CA LYS A 53 23.98 1.82 9.15
C LYS A 53 23.21 2.36 7.92
N PHE A 54 22.02 1.83 7.69
CA PHE A 54 21.12 2.28 6.62
C PHE A 54 20.19 3.40 7.05
N VAL A 55 20.29 3.86 8.29
CA VAL A 55 19.49 4.94 8.85
C VAL A 55 20.38 5.98 9.49
N TYR A 56 20.05 7.26 9.30
CA TYR A 56 20.78 8.39 9.85
C TYR A 56 19.82 9.54 10.19
N LYS A 57 20.30 10.50 11.00
CA LYS A 57 19.62 11.78 11.24
C LYS A 57 20.03 12.79 10.17
N GLY A 58 19.07 13.39 9.52
CA GLY A 58 19.30 14.35 8.46
C GLY A 58 18.09 15.24 8.18
N LYS A 59 18.25 16.16 7.25
CA LYS A 59 17.21 17.09 6.83
C LYS A 59 16.76 16.76 5.41
N ILE A 60 15.48 16.85 5.15
CA ILE A 60 14.90 16.68 3.81
C ILE A 60 14.56 18.06 3.26
N LYS A 61 14.88 18.30 1.99
CA LYS A 61 14.44 19.47 1.24
C LYS A 61 12.92 19.51 1.10
N ALA A 62 12.38 20.69 0.82
CA ALA A 62 10.96 20.84 0.55
C ALA A 62 10.46 19.85 -0.51
N PRO A 63 9.29 19.23 -0.32
CA PRO A 63 8.67 18.43 -1.36
C PRO A 63 8.41 19.27 -2.61
N ALA A 64 8.44 18.62 -3.78
CA ALA A 64 8.13 19.30 -5.03
C ALA A 64 6.72 19.92 -4.99
N GLY A 65 6.62 21.21 -5.24
CA GLY A 65 5.34 21.95 -5.22
C GLY A 65 5.06 22.69 -3.90
N GLU A 66 5.88 22.54 -2.87
CA GLU A 66 5.83 23.40 -1.70
C GLU A 66 6.74 24.63 -1.87
N ASP A 67 6.34 25.75 -1.26
CA ASP A 67 7.12 27.00 -1.26
C ASP A 67 8.39 26.81 -0.41
N GLU A 68 9.54 26.75 -1.06
CA GLU A 68 10.84 26.55 -0.40
C GLU A 68 11.09 27.60 0.69
N ASN A 69 10.56 28.84 0.55
CA ASN A 69 10.71 29.90 1.53
C ASN A 69 9.87 29.69 2.79
N LYS A 70 8.84 28.84 2.72
CA LYS A 70 7.98 28.47 3.86
C LYS A 70 8.36 27.14 4.47
N TRP A 71 9.21 26.37 3.79
CA TRP A 71 9.68 25.08 4.29
C TRP A 71 10.71 25.27 5.39
N VAL A 72 10.42 24.76 6.56
CA VAL A 72 11.37 24.72 7.67
C VAL A 72 12.04 23.36 7.68
N GLU A 73 13.30 23.32 7.29
CA GLU A 73 14.12 22.09 7.40
C GLU A 73 14.24 21.67 8.87
N ARG A 74 13.78 20.46 9.14
CA ARG A 74 13.88 19.87 10.48
C ARG A 74 14.65 18.55 10.40
N GLU A 75 15.42 18.28 11.44
CA GLU A 75 16.09 16.99 11.56
C GLU A 75 15.08 15.87 11.72
N GLN A 76 15.25 14.82 10.94
CA GLN A 76 14.38 13.64 10.88
C GLN A 76 15.23 12.38 10.82
N LEU A 77 14.65 11.24 11.16
CA LEU A 77 15.29 9.95 10.98
C LEU A 77 15.04 9.47 9.54
N LEU A 78 16.12 9.30 8.77
CA LEU A 78 16.09 9.01 7.34
C LEU A 78 16.63 7.62 7.03
N PHE A 79 15.97 6.91 6.15
CA PHE A 79 16.47 5.69 5.52
C PHE A 79 17.23 6.05 4.26
N LYS A 80 18.43 5.49 4.08
CA LYS A 80 19.30 5.65 2.89
C LYS A 80 18.76 4.88 1.69
N SER A 81 17.60 5.29 1.23
CA SER A 81 16.89 4.66 0.14
C SER A 81 17.68 4.75 -1.18
N THR A 82 18.49 5.80 -1.34
CA THR A 82 19.35 6.02 -2.50
C THR A 82 20.42 4.95 -2.65
N ASP A 83 20.92 4.37 -1.56
CA ASP A 83 21.90 3.27 -1.60
C ASP A 83 21.31 2.00 -2.26
N PHE A 84 19.96 1.94 -2.37
CA PHE A 84 19.19 0.83 -2.92
C PHE A 84 18.38 1.21 -4.18
N GLY A 85 18.74 2.33 -4.85
CA GLY A 85 18.21 2.70 -6.16
C GLY A 85 16.94 3.56 -6.15
N ASP A 86 16.53 4.10 -5.00
CA ASP A 86 15.50 5.16 -4.95
C ASP A 86 16.07 6.52 -5.41
N ASP A 87 15.22 7.48 -5.70
CA ASP A 87 15.59 8.82 -6.17
C ASP A 87 16.04 9.74 -5.02
N LYS A 88 15.63 9.46 -3.79
CA LYS A 88 15.99 10.22 -2.58
C LYS A 88 15.84 9.40 -1.32
N ASP A 89 16.51 9.81 -0.26
CA ASP A 89 16.34 9.21 1.06
C ASP A 89 14.97 9.52 1.64
N ARG A 90 14.45 8.62 2.46
CA ARG A 90 13.07 8.66 2.93
C ARG A 90 12.97 8.79 4.45
N ALA A 91 12.09 9.69 4.90
CA ALA A 91 11.83 9.83 6.32
C ALA A 91 11.12 8.60 6.88
N LEU A 92 11.69 8.02 7.93
CA LEU A 92 11.06 7.01 8.76
C LEU A 92 10.31 7.66 9.93
N GLN A 93 10.87 8.73 10.49
CA GLN A 93 10.27 9.43 11.62
C GLN A 93 10.21 10.93 11.31
N LYS A 94 9.12 11.57 11.65
CA LYS A 94 8.93 13.00 11.54
C LYS A 94 9.72 13.75 12.63
N SER A 95 9.85 15.05 12.48
CA SER A 95 10.50 15.93 13.47
C SER A 95 9.81 15.96 14.85
N ASP A 96 8.51 15.63 14.90
CA ASP A 96 7.73 15.54 16.14
C ASP A 96 7.83 14.17 16.81
N GLY A 97 8.63 13.25 16.26
CA GLY A 97 8.82 11.91 16.77
C GLY A 97 7.78 10.88 16.27
N ALA A 98 6.77 11.29 15.52
CA ALA A 98 5.79 10.36 14.97
C ALA A 98 6.38 9.54 13.80
N TRP A 99 6.03 8.28 13.73
CA TRP A 99 6.38 7.43 12.58
C TRP A 99 5.66 7.88 11.32
N THR A 100 6.32 7.76 10.19
CA THR A 100 5.70 7.98 8.88
C THR A 100 4.94 6.72 8.44
N TYR A 101 4.00 6.86 7.51
CA TYR A 101 3.38 5.70 6.87
C TYR A 101 4.41 4.78 6.21
N PHE A 102 5.48 5.35 5.68
CA PHE A 102 6.56 4.56 5.11
C PHE A 102 7.25 3.67 6.15
N ALA A 103 7.47 4.14 7.37
CA ALA A 103 8.03 3.30 8.44
C ALA A 103 7.12 2.12 8.80
N SER A 104 5.80 2.34 8.86
CA SER A 104 4.82 1.27 9.05
C SER A 104 4.85 0.26 7.90
N ASP A 105 4.97 0.72 6.66
CA ASP A 105 5.10 -0.15 5.50
C ASP A 105 6.40 -0.97 5.50
N VAL A 106 7.51 -0.38 5.94
CA VAL A 106 8.78 -1.11 6.10
C VAL A 106 8.63 -2.22 7.15
N ALA A 107 7.97 -1.93 8.28
CA ALA A 107 7.68 -2.93 9.31
C ALA A 107 6.76 -4.03 8.78
N TYR A 108 5.76 -3.68 7.99
CA TYR A 108 4.88 -4.66 7.37
C TYR A 108 5.63 -5.57 6.38
N HIS A 109 6.56 -5.02 5.59
CA HIS A 109 7.38 -5.83 4.70
C HIS A 109 8.37 -6.71 5.45
N LYS A 110 8.90 -6.26 6.59
CA LYS A 110 9.68 -7.12 7.50
C LYS A 110 8.83 -8.29 8.00
N ASN A 111 7.59 -8.05 8.40
CA ASN A 111 6.64 -9.10 8.76
C ASN A 111 6.40 -10.10 7.62
N LYS A 112 6.29 -9.62 6.36
CA LYS A 112 6.19 -10.51 5.20
C LYS A 112 7.44 -11.37 5.00
N LEU A 113 8.63 -10.79 5.15
CA LEU A 113 9.91 -11.50 5.06
C LEU A 113 10.03 -12.59 6.11
N ASP A 114 9.57 -12.32 7.34
CA ASP A 114 9.62 -13.27 8.46
C ASP A 114 8.72 -14.49 8.26
N ARG A 115 7.73 -14.41 7.36
CA ARG A 115 6.93 -15.56 6.91
C ARG A 115 7.67 -16.49 5.95
N LYS A 116 8.91 -16.15 5.54
CA LYS A 116 9.84 -16.98 4.78
C LYS A 116 9.35 -17.44 3.41
N PHE A 117 8.53 -16.65 2.74
CA PHE A 117 8.20 -16.87 1.33
C PHE A 117 9.43 -16.63 0.46
N ASP A 118 9.57 -17.39 -0.63
CA ASP A 118 10.67 -17.23 -1.58
C ASP A 118 10.62 -15.87 -2.26
N GLN A 119 9.43 -15.42 -2.64
CA GLN A 119 9.20 -14.14 -3.27
C GLN A 119 7.97 -13.44 -2.67
N LEU A 120 8.05 -12.14 -2.55
CA LEU A 120 6.94 -11.27 -2.18
C LEU A 120 6.40 -10.60 -3.45
N ILE A 121 5.08 -10.52 -3.59
CA ILE A 121 4.43 -9.82 -4.69
C ILE A 121 3.48 -8.79 -4.11
N ASN A 122 3.69 -7.51 -4.44
CA ASN A 122 2.75 -6.45 -4.14
C ASN A 122 1.92 -6.12 -5.38
N ILE A 123 0.61 -6.08 -5.22
CA ILE A 123 -0.31 -5.57 -6.25
C ILE A 123 -0.71 -4.16 -5.86
N LEU A 124 -0.40 -3.18 -6.71
CA LEU A 124 -0.58 -1.75 -6.45
C LEU A 124 -1.43 -1.13 -7.57
N GLY A 125 -2.30 -0.18 -7.21
CA GLY A 125 -2.96 0.65 -8.20
C GLY A 125 -1.97 1.57 -8.92
N ALA A 126 -2.31 2.03 -10.11
CA ALA A 126 -1.46 2.90 -10.94
C ALA A 126 -1.10 4.22 -10.24
N ASP A 127 -1.97 4.72 -9.38
CA ASP A 127 -1.77 5.90 -8.53
C ASP A 127 -0.63 5.72 -7.50
N HIS A 128 -0.26 4.47 -7.20
CA HIS A 128 0.86 4.12 -6.32
C HIS A 128 2.16 3.78 -7.05
N ALA A 129 2.24 3.93 -8.38
CA ALA A 129 3.46 3.61 -9.14
C ALA A 129 4.72 4.34 -8.64
N GLY A 130 4.58 5.61 -8.21
CA GLY A 130 5.66 6.39 -7.61
C GLY A 130 6.15 5.89 -6.24
N TYR A 131 5.43 4.92 -5.64
CA TYR A 131 5.80 4.32 -4.35
C TYR A 131 6.72 3.11 -4.49
N ILE A 132 6.80 2.53 -5.67
CA ILE A 132 7.48 1.25 -5.93
C ILE A 132 8.95 1.30 -5.54
N LYS A 133 9.70 2.28 -6.05
CA LYS A 133 11.15 2.40 -5.76
C LYS A 133 11.44 2.46 -4.26
N ARG A 134 10.64 3.24 -3.54
CA ARG A 134 10.74 3.41 -2.10
C ARG A 134 10.57 2.11 -1.33
N ILE A 135 9.57 1.31 -1.68
CA ILE A 135 9.30 0.07 -0.98
C ILE A 135 10.24 -1.06 -1.40
N THR A 136 10.62 -1.15 -2.68
CA THR A 136 11.60 -2.13 -3.16
C THR A 136 12.97 -1.90 -2.54
N SER A 137 13.42 -0.63 -2.43
CA SER A 137 14.65 -0.27 -1.73
C SER A 137 14.65 -0.73 -0.27
N SER A 138 13.55 -0.55 0.44
CA SER A 138 13.46 -0.99 1.85
C SER A 138 13.50 -2.51 1.98
N VAL A 139 12.83 -3.24 1.09
CA VAL A 139 12.85 -4.71 1.11
C VAL A 139 14.22 -5.25 0.73
N GLU A 140 14.92 -4.62 -0.22
CA GLU A 140 16.30 -4.96 -0.55
C GLU A 140 17.22 -4.79 0.67
N ALA A 141 17.12 -3.66 1.37
CA ALA A 141 17.88 -3.40 2.59
C ALA A 141 17.62 -4.42 3.71
N LEU A 142 16.36 -4.89 3.84
CA LEU A 142 15.93 -5.86 4.85
C LEU A 142 16.35 -7.29 4.50
N SER A 143 16.33 -7.67 3.22
CA SER A 143 16.54 -9.05 2.76
C SER A 143 17.91 -9.30 2.12
N ASN A 144 18.63 -8.22 1.81
CA ASN A 144 19.86 -8.25 0.99
C ASN A 144 19.65 -8.88 -0.40
N SER A 145 18.45 -8.70 -0.99
CA SER A 145 18.08 -9.25 -2.29
C SER A 145 17.15 -8.31 -3.06
N LYS A 146 17.54 -7.91 -4.26
CA LYS A 146 16.75 -7.09 -5.18
C LYS A 146 15.48 -7.79 -5.69
N GLU A 147 15.58 -9.10 -5.86
CA GLU A 147 14.52 -9.92 -6.47
C GLU A 147 13.46 -10.37 -5.46
N LYS A 148 13.66 -10.05 -4.17
CA LYS A 148 12.77 -10.51 -3.10
C LYS A 148 11.35 -9.95 -3.22
N LEU A 149 11.21 -8.71 -3.69
CA LEU A 149 9.92 -8.05 -3.89
C LEU A 149 9.68 -7.72 -5.36
N VAL A 150 8.57 -8.21 -5.89
CA VAL A 150 8.03 -7.83 -7.20
C VAL A 150 6.78 -6.97 -6.99
N CYS A 151 6.76 -5.77 -7.59
CA CYS A 151 5.58 -4.93 -7.62
C CYS A 151 4.88 -5.06 -8.97
N LYS A 152 3.60 -5.40 -8.97
CA LYS A 152 2.72 -5.41 -10.14
C LYS A 152 1.77 -4.23 -10.05
N VAL A 153 1.70 -3.44 -11.11
CA VAL A 153 0.79 -2.29 -11.19
C VAL A 153 -0.49 -2.72 -11.89
N SER A 154 -1.62 -2.39 -11.28
CA SER A 154 -2.94 -2.57 -11.88
C SER A 154 -3.48 -1.22 -12.33
N GLN A 155 -3.84 -1.11 -13.60
CA GLN A 155 -4.43 0.08 -14.18
C GLN A 155 -5.88 0.26 -13.76
N LEU A 156 -6.42 1.44 -14.03
CA LEU A 156 -7.79 1.79 -13.71
C LEU A 156 -8.78 0.98 -14.56
N VAL A 157 -9.88 0.60 -13.91
CA VAL A 157 -11.07 0.06 -14.59
C VAL A 157 -12.08 1.19 -14.70
N LYS A 158 -12.51 1.48 -15.93
CA LYS A 158 -13.57 2.42 -16.22
C LYS A 158 -14.88 1.66 -16.36
N LEU A 159 -15.82 1.91 -15.47
CA LEU A 159 -17.15 1.33 -15.57
C LEU A 159 -17.97 2.14 -16.58
N ILE A 160 -18.61 1.44 -17.50
CA ILE A 160 -19.49 2.02 -18.53
C ILE A 160 -20.90 1.44 -18.30
N LYS A 161 -21.91 2.28 -18.38
CA LYS A 161 -23.31 1.86 -18.33
C LYS A 161 -24.09 2.63 -19.40
N ASN A 162 -24.79 1.88 -20.26
CA ASN A 162 -25.51 2.48 -21.42
C ASN A 162 -24.60 3.32 -22.31
N LYS A 163 -23.40 2.84 -22.62
CA LYS A 163 -22.37 3.51 -23.43
C LYS A 163 -21.89 4.84 -22.84
N GLN A 164 -22.14 5.12 -21.59
CA GLN A 164 -21.67 6.31 -20.89
C GLN A 164 -20.79 5.94 -19.71
N PRO A 165 -19.67 6.65 -19.49
CA PRO A 165 -18.81 6.43 -18.33
C PRO A 165 -19.59 6.65 -17.04
N PHE A 166 -19.58 5.65 -16.16
CA PHE A 166 -20.14 5.78 -14.81
C PHE A 166 -19.11 6.44 -13.88
N LYS A 167 -19.34 7.69 -13.52
CA LYS A 167 -18.46 8.45 -12.64
C LYS A 167 -18.81 8.15 -11.18
N MET A 168 -17.97 7.35 -10.52
CA MET A 168 -18.11 7.11 -9.10
C MET A 168 -17.73 8.34 -8.27
N SER A 169 -18.54 8.64 -7.25
CA SER A 169 -18.27 9.71 -6.29
C SER A 169 -18.61 9.27 -4.88
N LYS A 170 -17.60 8.95 -4.08
CA LYS A 170 -17.79 8.59 -2.66
C LYS A 170 -18.53 9.66 -1.86
N ARG A 171 -18.31 10.95 -2.19
CA ARG A 171 -18.95 12.08 -1.50
C ARG A 171 -20.43 12.20 -1.80
N LYS A 172 -20.87 11.75 -2.98
CA LYS A 172 -22.28 11.77 -3.41
C LYS A 172 -23.01 10.46 -3.13
N GLY A 173 -22.29 9.42 -2.69
CA GLY A 173 -22.85 8.09 -2.53
C GLY A 173 -23.04 7.31 -3.83
N ASP A 174 -22.59 7.87 -4.97
CA ASP A 174 -22.66 7.24 -6.28
C ASP A 174 -21.44 6.34 -6.48
N TYR A 175 -21.55 5.08 -6.10
CA TYR A 175 -20.52 4.07 -6.35
C TYR A 175 -21.16 2.71 -6.59
N ILE A 176 -20.50 1.89 -7.38
CA ILE A 176 -20.87 0.51 -7.65
C ILE A 176 -20.08 -0.38 -6.71
N THR A 177 -20.78 -1.19 -5.93
CA THR A 177 -20.13 -2.18 -5.06
C THR A 177 -19.82 -3.46 -5.83
N VAL A 178 -19.01 -4.33 -5.23
CA VAL A 178 -18.77 -5.67 -5.77
C VAL A 178 -20.07 -6.48 -5.83
N ASP A 179 -20.95 -6.33 -4.83
CA ASP A 179 -22.23 -7.02 -4.79
C ASP A 179 -23.16 -6.53 -5.93
N ASP A 180 -23.18 -5.23 -6.23
CA ASP A 180 -23.94 -4.68 -7.37
C ASP A 180 -23.43 -5.25 -8.69
N LEU A 181 -22.12 -5.28 -8.88
CA LEU A 181 -21.49 -5.78 -10.09
C LEU A 181 -21.80 -7.29 -10.30
N ILE A 182 -21.66 -8.09 -9.26
CA ILE A 182 -21.97 -9.53 -9.32
C ILE A 182 -23.45 -9.76 -9.57
N SER A 183 -24.32 -8.94 -8.98
CA SER A 183 -25.77 -9.05 -9.18
C SER A 183 -26.19 -8.71 -10.61
N GLU A 184 -25.48 -7.77 -11.27
CA GLU A 184 -25.82 -7.33 -12.62
C GLU A 184 -25.26 -8.27 -13.70
N VAL A 185 -23.99 -8.69 -13.59
CA VAL A 185 -23.31 -9.45 -14.66
C VAL A 185 -22.87 -10.87 -14.24
N GLY A 186 -22.91 -11.17 -12.97
CA GLY A 186 -22.49 -12.45 -12.43
C GLY A 186 -20.98 -12.54 -12.16
N LYS A 187 -20.63 -13.49 -11.30
CA LYS A 187 -19.23 -13.77 -10.88
C LYS A 187 -18.32 -14.09 -12.06
N ASP A 188 -18.74 -15.03 -12.91
CA ASP A 188 -17.86 -15.58 -13.94
C ASP A 188 -17.60 -14.56 -15.05
N ALA A 189 -18.63 -13.78 -15.44
CA ALA A 189 -18.47 -12.70 -16.40
C ALA A 189 -17.55 -11.59 -15.83
N THR A 190 -17.74 -11.20 -14.57
CA THR A 190 -16.87 -10.24 -13.90
C THR A 190 -15.42 -10.71 -13.92
N ARG A 191 -15.16 -11.93 -13.51
CA ARG A 191 -13.79 -12.51 -13.48
C ARG A 191 -13.20 -12.61 -14.89
N PHE A 192 -13.97 -13.08 -15.86
CA PHE A 192 -13.52 -13.22 -17.24
C PHE A 192 -13.08 -11.87 -17.81
N ILE A 193 -13.91 -10.84 -17.69
CA ILE A 193 -13.60 -9.50 -18.19
C ILE A 193 -12.35 -8.93 -17.50
N MET A 194 -12.26 -9.03 -16.17
CA MET A 194 -11.11 -8.52 -15.41
C MET A 194 -9.79 -9.25 -15.74
N LEU A 195 -9.85 -10.54 -16.08
CA LEU A 195 -8.67 -11.36 -16.34
C LEU A 195 -8.31 -11.46 -17.83
N ASN A 196 -9.18 -11.01 -18.73
CA ASN A 196 -8.97 -11.08 -20.17
C ASN A 196 -7.96 -10.06 -20.71
N ARG A 197 -7.56 -9.09 -19.88
CA ARG A 197 -6.54 -8.09 -20.23
C ARG A 197 -5.37 -8.13 -19.26
N SER A 198 -4.23 -7.68 -19.73
CA SER A 198 -3.08 -7.46 -18.86
C SER A 198 -3.38 -6.35 -17.84
N SER A 199 -2.89 -6.52 -16.61
CA SER A 199 -3.14 -5.59 -15.49
C SER A 199 -2.54 -4.19 -15.71
N ASP A 200 -1.60 -4.04 -16.63
CA ASP A 200 -0.94 -2.78 -17.00
C ASP A 200 -1.69 -1.97 -18.08
N VAL A 201 -2.82 -2.49 -18.56
CA VAL A 201 -3.67 -1.82 -19.57
C VAL A 201 -5.00 -1.41 -18.94
N GLU A 202 -5.43 -0.18 -19.22
CA GLU A 202 -6.77 0.29 -18.80
C GLU A 202 -7.87 -0.62 -19.34
N LEU A 203 -8.87 -0.87 -18.54
CA LEU A 203 -10.02 -1.69 -18.89
C LEU A 203 -11.29 -0.85 -18.91
N ASP A 204 -12.00 -0.88 -20.00
CA ASP A 204 -13.38 -0.41 -20.10
C ASP A 204 -14.30 -1.61 -19.82
N PHE A 205 -15.07 -1.52 -18.73
CA PHE A 205 -16.03 -2.53 -18.31
C PHE A 205 -17.43 -2.03 -18.63
N ASP A 206 -18.05 -2.51 -19.72
CA ASP A 206 -19.40 -2.16 -20.17
C ASP A 206 -20.41 -3.22 -19.77
#